data_8e9630901cbda26f7df630115c12d62e
#
_entry.id   8e9630901cbda26f7df630115c12d62e
#
_cell.length_a   1.000
_cell.length_b   1.000
_cell.length_c   1.000
_cell.angle_alpha   90.00
_cell.angle_beta   90.00
_cell.angle_gamma   90.00
#
_symmetry.space_group_name_H-M   'P 1'
#
loop_
_entity.id
_entity.type
_entity.pdbx_description
1 polymer ?
#
loop_
_entity_poly.entity_id
_entity_poly.type
_entity_poly.pdbx_seq_one_letter_code
_entity_poly.pdbx_strand_id
1 'polypeptide(L)'
;DVLVPEAVVSELESQANDGRDTGWEGLSELQRLAEFADDGVIDLNYVGRRPSSGETKGAGEGDIDALIRDIATERSATLLTSDVVQAEVAKAKGVSVEYVEAAVRGSGGLIIERFFDDQTMSVHLKTDTRPKAKRGAVGEMHYQPIADEPTDEATMKEWADDIVNSARAATDGFVELSEPGMDIVQFRD
;
A
#
# COMPACT_ATOMS: atom_id res chain seq x y z
N ASP A 1 -2.79 -24.86 6.79
CA ASP A 1 -1.87 -24.90 5.65
C ASP A 1 -1.94 -23.54 4.95
N VAL A 2 -0.79 -22.90 4.75
CA VAL A 2 -0.63 -21.59 4.09
C VAL A 2 0.17 -21.81 2.81
N LEU A 3 -0.39 -21.37 1.68
CA LEU A 3 0.25 -21.46 0.38
C LEU A 3 0.68 -20.05 -0.06
N VAL A 4 1.97 -19.85 -0.26
CA VAL A 4 2.52 -18.60 -0.79
C VAL A 4 2.96 -18.83 -2.24
N PRO A 5 2.31 -18.18 -3.21
CA PRO A 5 2.74 -18.28 -4.61
C PRO A 5 4.13 -17.70 -4.84
N GLU A 6 4.99 -18.41 -5.59
CA GLU A 6 6.31 -17.90 -5.99
C GLU A 6 6.22 -16.58 -6.79
N ALA A 7 5.10 -16.33 -7.44
CA ALA A 7 4.83 -15.07 -8.12
C ALA A 7 4.78 -13.88 -7.14
N VAL A 8 4.19 -14.07 -5.94
CA VAL A 8 4.15 -13.04 -4.89
C VAL A 8 5.55 -12.75 -4.38
N VAL A 9 6.35 -13.80 -4.11
CA VAL A 9 7.75 -13.62 -3.67
C VAL A 9 8.55 -12.82 -4.70
N SER A 10 8.39 -13.17 -5.98
CA SER A 10 9.08 -12.48 -7.08
C SER A 10 8.68 -11.00 -7.20
N GLU A 11 7.41 -10.69 -6.97
CA GLU A 11 6.92 -9.31 -6.98
C GLU A 11 7.49 -8.50 -5.81
N LEU A 12 7.48 -9.06 -4.58
CA LEU A 12 8.08 -8.42 -3.41
C LEU A 12 9.58 -8.17 -3.58
N GLU A 13 10.32 -9.14 -4.16
CA GLU A 13 11.73 -8.96 -4.49
C GLU A 13 11.94 -7.83 -5.52
N SER A 14 11.09 -7.75 -6.54
CA SER A 14 11.16 -6.69 -7.54
C SER A 14 10.92 -5.32 -6.90
N GLN A 15 9.89 -5.19 -6.08
CA GLN A 15 9.57 -3.96 -5.38
C GLN A 15 10.68 -3.54 -4.40
N ALA A 16 11.26 -4.48 -3.67
CA ALA A 16 12.37 -4.21 -2.76
C ALA A 16 13.63 -3.75 -3.51
N ASN A 17 13.94 -4.37 -4.66
CA ASN A 17 15.05 -3.97 -5.53
C ASN A 17 14.84 -2.59 -6.17
N ASP A 18 13.59 -2.21 -6.41
CA ASP A 18 13.22 -0.88 -6.90
C ASP A 18 13.19 0.17 -5.76
N GLY A 19 13.57 -0.23 -4.54
CA GLY A 19 13.63 0.66 -3.36
C GLY A 19 12.28 0.99 -2.75
N ARG A 20 11.24 0.19 -3.01
CA ARG A 20 9.91 0.38 -2.43
C ARG A 20 9.83 -0.26 -1.05
N ASP A 21 9.36 0.49 -0.07
CA ASP A 21 9.21 0.00 1.32
C ASP A 21 8.21 -1.18 1.39
N THR A 22 7.16 -1.18 0.57
CA THR A 22 6.18 -2.29 0.48
C THR A 22 6.83 -3.64 0.15
N GLY A 23 7.87 -3.65 -0.68
CA GLY A 23 8.64 -4.86 -0.97
C GLY A 23 9.37 -5.39 0.27
N TRP A 24 10.05 -4.51 1.01
CA TRP A 24 10.74 -4.87 2.25
C TRP A 24 9.80 -5.30 3.36
N GLU A 25 8.66 -4.60 3.53
CA GLU A 25 7.63 -4.99 4.49
C GLU A 25 7.06 -6.37 4.16
N GLY A 26 6.75 -6.63 2.88
CA GLY A 26 6.26 -7.94 2.46
C GLY A 26 7.28 -9.06 2.68
N LEU A 27 8.56 -8.83 2.38
CA LEU A 27 9.62 -9.81 2.67
C LEU A 27 9.77 -10.07 4.19
N SER A 28 9.60 -9.04 5.02
CA SER A 28 9.61 -9.18 6.48
C SER A 28 8.42 -10.00 6.97
N GLU A 29 7.23 -9.84 6.39
CA GLU A 29 6.07 -10.68 6.72
C GLU A 29 6.27 -12.14 6.29
N LEU A 30 6.93 -12.40 5.16
CA LEU A 30 7.29 -13.78 4.78
C LEU A 30 8.26 -14.43 5.80
N GLN A 31 9.20 -13.66 6.35
CA GLN A 31 10.08 -14.15 7.42
C GLN A 31 9.28 -14.51 8.68
N ARG A 32 8.30 -13.66 9.07
CA ARG A 32 7.41 -13.96 10.20
C ARG A 32 6.56 -15.20 9.97
N LEU A 33 6.07 -15.42 8.73
CA LEU A 33 5.36 -16.66 8.40
C LEU A 33 6.28 -17.89 8.51
N ALA A 34 7.55 -17.77 8.13
CA ALA A 34 8.52 -18.83 8.29
C ALA A 34 8.79 -19.15 9.79
N GLU A 35 8.89 -18.14 10.65
CA GLU A 35 8.99 -18.32 12.11
C GLU A 35 7.78 -19.07 12.68
N PHE A 36 6.55 -18.71 12.26
CA PHE A 36 5.35 -19.44 12.67
C PHE A 36 5.33 -20.89 12.17
N ALA A 37 5.93 -21.16 11.02
CA ALA A 37 6.05 -22.52 10.52
C ALA A 37 7.09 -23.33 11.33
N ASP A 38 8.23 -22.74 11.68
CA ASP A 38 9.25 -23.35 12.51
C ASP A 38 8.73 -23.65 13.92
N ASP A 39 7.87 -22.78 14.45
CA ASP A 39 7.19 -22.99 15.73
C ASP A 39 6.01 -23.99 15.64
N GLY A 40 5.71 -24.52 14.46
CA GLY A 40 4.64 -25.48 14.23
C GLY A 40 3.22 -24.90 14.35
N VAL A 41 3.08 -23.59 14.26
CA VAL A 41 1.78 -22.88 14.31
C VAL A 41 1.03 -23.01 12.98
N ILE A 42 1.77 -22.96 11.89
CA ILE A 42 1.25 -23.10 10.52
C ILE A 42 2.07 -24.13 9.73
N ASP A 43 1.50 -24.64 8.67
CA ASP A 43 2.20 -25.39 7.62
C ASP A 43 2.35 -24.47 6.40
N LEU A 44 3.58 -24.02 6.13
CA LEU A 44 3.90 -23.04 5.10
C LEU A 44 4.50 -23.71 3.87
N ASN A 45 3.91 -23.47 2.71
CA ASN A 45 4.37 -24.04 1.44
C ASN A 45 4.48 -22.98 0.38
N TYR A 46 5.64 -22.89 -0.28
CA TYR A 46 5.81 -22.08 -1.48
C TYR A 46 5.41 -22.88 -2.71
N VAL A 47 4.54 -22.31 -3.55
CA VAL A 47 3.87 -23.05 -4.63
C VAL A 47 3.88 -22.29 -5.96
N GLY A 48 3.72 -23.04 -7.05
CA GLY A 48 3.73 -22.49 -8.39
C GLY A 48 5.14 -22.25 -8.92
N ARG A 49 5.22 -21.58 -10.07
CA ARG A 49 6.50 -21.22 -10.69
C ARG A 49 6.86 -19.77 -10.42
N ARG A 50 8.15 -19.52 -10.33
CA ARG A 50 8.65 -18.15 -10.35
C ARG A 50 8.50 -17.56 -11.76
N PRO A 51 7.88 -16.38 -11.93
CA PRO A 51 7.86 -15.70 -13.23
C PRO A 51 9.28 -15.40 -13.73
N SER A 52 9.51 -15.49 -15.02
CA SER A 52 10.80 -15.08 -15.59
C SER A 52 10.95 -13.57 -15.56
N SER A 53 12.21 -13.08 -15.55
CA SER A 53 12.51 -11.63 -15.52
C SER A 53 11.90 -10.84 -16.69
N GLY A 54 11.53 -11.52 -17.79
CA GLY A 54 10.83 -10.94 -18.93
C GLY A 54 9.31 -10.86 -18.69
N GLU A 55 8.76 -11.80 -17.94
CA GLU A 55 7.35 -11.81 -17.57
C GLU A 55 7.07 -10.77 -16.45
N THR A 56 7.98 -10.59 -15.48
CA THR A 56 7.83 -9.55 -14.43
C THR A 56 7.98 -8.13 -14.96
N LYS A 57 8.82 -7.88 -15.98
CA LYS A 57 9.00 -6.54 -16.55
C LYS A 57 7.97 -6.16 -17.61
N GLY A 58 7.24 -7.12 -18.15
CA GLY A 58 6.21 -6.94 -19.18
C GLY A 58 4.81 -7.35 -18.76
N ALA A 59 4.68 -8.08 -17.65
CA ALA A 59 3.40 -8.45 -17.08
C ALA A 59 2.78 -7.23 -16.41
N GLY A 60 1.58 -6.85 -16.82
CA GLY A 60 0.74 -5.98 -16.00
C GLY A 60 0.38 -6.67 -14.68
N GLU A 61 0.00 -5.91 -13.67
CA GLU A 61 -0.46 -6.44 -12.37
C GLU A 61 -1.48 -7.58 -12.54
N GLY A 62 -2.29 -7.56 -13.58
CA GLY A 62 -3.29 -8.58 -13.89
C GLY A 62 -2.74 -9.97 -14.23
N ASP A 63 -1.49 -10.08 -14.69
CA ASP A 63 -0.89 -11.39 -15.04
C ASP A 63 -0.42 -12.14 -13.78
N ILE A 64 0.10 -11.43 -12.79
CA ILE A 64 0.48 -12.01 -11.48
C ILE A 64 -0.78 -12.46 -10.74
N ASP A 65 -1.82 -11.64 -10.74
CA ASP A 65 -3.11 -11.98 -10.16
C ASP A 65 -3.74 -13.23 -10.80
N ALA A 66 -3.57 -13.39 -12.10
CA ALA A 66 -4.04 -14.60 -12.79
C ALA A 66 -3.29 -15.85 -12.31
N LEU A 67 -1.95 -15.78 -12.14
CA LEU A 67 -1.17 -16.89 -11.60
C LEU A 67 -1.59 -17.28 -10.18
N ILE A 68 -1.84 -16.29 -9.32
CA ILE A 68 -2.32 -16.52 -7.95
C ILE A 68 -3.68 -17.23 -7.95
N ARG A 69 -4.62 -16.76 -8.77
CA ARG A 69 -5.95 -17.38 -8.90
C ARG A 69 -5.89 -18.81 -9.48
N ASP A 70 -5.01 -19.05 -10.44
CA ASP A 70 -4.83 -20.38 -11.03
C ASP A 70 -4.32 -21.37 -9.98
N ILE A 71 -3.37 -20.97 -9.14
CA ILE A 71 -2.89 -21.78 -8.00
C ILE A 71 -4.02 -22.07 -7.02
N ALA A 72 -4.82 -21.06 -6.66
CA ALA A 72 -5.95 -21.24 -5.75
C ALA A 72 -6.97 -22.25 -6.34
N THR A 73 -7.22 -22.18 -7.65
CA THR A 73 -8.09 -23.13 -8.35
C THR A 73 -7.50 -24.55 -8.35
N GLU A 74 -6.26 -24.72 -8.77
CA GLU A 74 -5.56 -26.00 -8.87
C GLU A 74 -5.45 -26.72 -7.52
N ARG A 75 -5.26 -25.96 -6.46
CA ARG A 75 -5.10 -26.48 -5.10
C ARG A 75 -6.41 -26.55 -4.32
N SER A 76 -7.54 -26.12 -4.91
CA SER A 76 -8.82 -25.96 -4.21
C SER A 76 -8.65 -25.16 -2.90
N ALA A 77 -7.79 -24.15 -2.94
CA ALA A 77 -7.48 -23.29 -1.81
C ALA A 77 -8.39 -22.05 -1.78
N THR A 78 -8.53 -21.45 -0.62
CA THR A 78 -9.18 -20.15 -0.47
C THR A 78 -8.16 -19.04 -0.75
N LEU A 79 -8.49 -18.15 -1.67
CA LEU A 79 -7.70 -16.96 -1.95
C LEU A 79 -7.93 -15.94 -0.84
N LEU A 80 -6.87 -15.58 -0.13
CA LEU A 80 -6.86 -14.47 0.82
C LEU A 80 -6.30 -13.24 0.11
N THR A 81 -7.07 -12.17 0.04
CA THR A 81 -6.65 -10.94 -0.67
C THR A 81 -7.30 -9.71 -0.08
N SER A 82 -6.59 -8.57 -0.13
CA SER A 82 -7.13 -7.23 0.13
C SER A 82 -7.39 -6.43 -1.17
N ASP A 83 -7.17 -7.02 -2.33
CA ASP A 83 -7.52 -6.42 -3.62
C ASP A 83 -8.97 -6.77 -3.99
N VAL A 84 -9.82 -5.74 -4.07
CA VAL A 84 -11.24 -5.89 -4.41
C VAL A 84 -11.43 -6.45 -5.82
N VAL A 85 -10.64 -6.00 -6.78
CA VAL A 85 -10.76 -6.45 -8.18
C VAL A 85 -10.37 -7.92 -8.28
N GLN A 86 -9.25 -8.30 -7.67
CA GLN A 86 -8.80 -9.68 -7.60
C GLN A 86 -9.85 -10.57 -6.92
N ALA A 87 -10.43 -10.12 -5.80
CA ALA A 87 -11.48 -10.85 -5.10
C ALA A 87 -12.71 -11.09 -5.97
N GLU A 88 -13.20 -10.06 -6.66
CA GLU A 88 -14.40 -10.17 -7.51
C GLU A 88 -14.15 -11.04 -8.74
N VAL A 89 -12.99 -10.94 -9.38
CA VAL A 89 -12.62 -11.82 -10.50
C VAL A 89 -12.50 -13.27 -10.05
N ALA A 90 -11.90 -13.52 -8.87
CA ALA A 90 -11.77 -14.87 -8.32
C ALA A 90 -13.14 -15.49 -8.01
N LYS A 91 -14.04 -14.74 -7.36
CA LYS A 91 -15.43 -15.16 -7.13
C LYS A 91 -16.17 -15.49 -8.44
N ALA A 92 -16.02 -14.63 -9.45
CA ALA A 92 -16.64 -14.86 -10.76
C ALA A 92 -16.12 -16.13 -11.45
N LYS A 93 -14.89 -16.55 -11.15
CA LYS A 93 -14.29 -17.81 -11.62
C LYS A 93 -14.56 -19.02 -10.71
N GLY A 94 -15.34 -18.85 -9.65
CA GLY A 94 -15.71 -19.92 -8.72
C GLY A 94 -14.62 -20.29 -7.71
N VAL A 95 -13.61 -19.44 -7.51
CA VAL A 95 -12.59 -19.59 -6.47
C VAL A 95 -13.17 -19.13 -5.14
N SER A 96 -12.93 -19.92 -4.07
CA SER A 96 -13.23 -19.47 -2.72
C SER A 96 -12.35 -18.26 -2.36
N VAL A 97 -12.96 -17.19 -1.85
CA VAL A 97 -12.25 -15.96 -1.51
C VAL A 97 -12.57 -15.53 -0.09
N GLU A 98 -11.54 -15.22 0.66
CA GLU A 98 -11.61 -14.47 1.90
C GLU A 98 -11.02 -13.08 1.65
N TYR A 99 -11.90 -12.09 1.56
CA TYR A 99 -11.49 -10.70 1.41
C TYR A 99 -11.16 -10.12 2.79
N VAL A 100 -9.92 -9.67 2.94
CA VAL A 100 -9.48 -8.95 4.14
C VAL A 100 -9.42 -7.49 3.77
N GLU A 101 -10.25 -6.69 4.41
CA GLU A 101 -10.14 -5.24 4.28
C GLU A 101 -8.69 -4.85 4.63
N ALA A 102 -8.02 -4.16 3.70
CA ALA A 102 -6.68 -3.66 3.98
C ALA A 102 -6.76 -2.92 5.32
N ALA A 103 -5.98 -3.34 6.29
CA ALA A 103 -5.93 -2.64 7.55
C ALA A 103 -5.50 -1.20 7.23
N VAL A 104 -6.48 -0.33 7.08
CA VAL A 104 -6.25 1.10 7.20
C VAL A 104 -5.57 1.22 8.54
N ARG A 105 -4.29 1.56 8.55
CA ARG A 105 -3.52 1.76 9.79
C ARG A 105 -4.40 2.60 10.69
N GLY A 106 -4.97 1.98 11.68
CA GLY A 106 -5.92 2.40 12.71
C GLY A 106 -6.75 3.62 12.37
N SER A 107 -7.96 3.66 12.82
CA SER A 107 -8.98 4.72 12.74
C SER A 107 -8.57 6.15 13.15
N GLY A 108 -7.34 6.53 12.93
CA GLY A 108 -6.83 7.88 12.99
C GLY A 108 -6.35 8.21 11.60
N GLY A 109 -7.06 9.02 10.84
CA GLY A 109 -6.77 9.47 9.50
C GLY A 109 -5.30 9.70 9.12
N LEU A 110 -5.02 10.32 8.03
CA LEU A 110 -3.63 10.62 7.62
C LEU A 110 -2.85 11.32 8.72
N ILE A 111 -1.59 10.97 8.90
CA ILE A 111 -0.70 11.62 9.89
C ILE A 111 -0.76 13.14 9.79
N ILE A 112 -0.97 13.66 8.57
CA ILE A 112 -1.05 15.10 8.31
C ILE A 112 -2.42 15.72 8.68
N GLU A 113 -3.47 14.96 8.95
CA GLU A 113 -4.79 15.48 9.34
C GLU A 113 -4.73 16.33 10.60
N ARG A 114 -3.79 16.06 11.50
CA ARG A 114 -3.53 16.88 12.69
C ARG A 114 -3.24 18.36 12.39
N PHE A 115 -2.92 18.68 11.15
CA PHE A 115 -2.65 20.05 10.70
C PHE A 115 -3.88 20.75 10.14
N PHE A 116 -5.00 20.03 10.01
CA PHE A 116 -6.24 20.55 9.48
C PHE A 116 -7.25 20.78 10.60
N ASP A 117 -7.95 21.90 10.51
CA ASP A 117 -9.10 22.27 11.30
C ASP A 117 -10.10 23.02 10.42
N ASP A 118 -11.23 23.42 10.99
CA ASP A 118 -12.33 24.09 10.27
C ASP A 118 -11.90 25.39 9.55
N GLN A 119 -10.75 25.95 9.88
CA GLN A 119 -10.22 27.17 9.28
C GLN A 119 -9.06 26.91 8.31
N THR A 120 -8.60 25.67 8.19
CA THR A 120 -7.45 25.32 7.37
C THR A 120 -7.88 25.03 5.94
N MET A 121 -7.43 25.85 5.00
CA MET A 121 -7.72 25.70 3.56
C MET A 121 -6.68 24.82 2.86
N SER A 122 -5.41 24.92 3.27
CA SER A 122 -4.32 24.10 2.74
C SER A 122 -3.14 24.07 3.69
N VAL A 123 -2.43 22.93 3.68
CA VAL A 123 -1.20 22.73 4.42
C VAL A 123 -0.04 22.62 3.43
N HIS A 124 1.07 23.25 3.77
CA HIS A 124 2.28 23.29 2.97
C HIS A 124 3.45 22.75 3.79
N LEU A 125 3.93 21.60 3.37
CA LEU A 125 5.02 20.86 3.99
C LEU A 125 6.25 20.91 3.07
N LYS A 126 7.41 21.13 3.64
CA LYS A 126 8.68 21.15 2.91
C LYS A 126 9.81 20.80 3.88
N THR A 127 10.74 19.97 3.41
CA THR A 127 11.97 19.60 4.14
C THR A 127 12.72 20.84 4.62
N ASP A 128 13.29 20.78 5.83
CA ASP A 128 14.05 21.85 6.51
C ASP A 128 13.26 23.15 6.71
N THR A 129 11.94 23.05 6.70
CA THR A 129 11.07 24.22 6.83
C THR A 129 9.92 23.91 7.80
N ARG A 130 9.53 24.89 8.60
CA ARG A 130 8.35 24.74 9.46
C ARG A 130 7.10 24.53 8.63
N PRO A 131 6.27 23.53 8.94
CA PRO A 131 4.94 23.39 8.37
C PRO A 131 4.15 24.68 8.41
N LYS A 132 3.48 25.02 7.31
CA LYS A 132 2.67 26.22 7.19
C LYS A 132 1.29 25.89 6.64
N ALA A 133 0.31 26.68 7.01
CA ALA A 133 -1.05 26.58 6.47
C ALA A 133 -1.58 27.93 6.01
N LYS A 134 -2.46 27.87 5.00
CA LYS A 134 -3.39 28.94 4.70
C LYS A 134 -4.63 28.73 5.54
N ARG A 135 -4.95 29.70 6.39
CA ARG A 135 -6.08 29.66 7.32
C ARG A 135 -6.93 30.91 7.19
N GLY A 136 -8.22 30.76 7.44
CA GLY A 136 -9.19 31.83 7.43
C GLY A 136 -10.28 31.65 6.37
N ALA A 137 -11.06 32.69 6.15
CA ALA A 137 -12.13 32.71 5.14
C ALA A 137 -11.67 33.34 3.82
N VAL A 138 -12.43 33.17 2.77
CA VAL A 138 -12.18 33.79 1.46
C VAL A 138 -12.15 35.33 1.62
N GLY A 139 -11.03 35.93 1.27
CA GLY A 139 -10.78 37.37 1.41
C GLY A 139 -10.02 37.79 2.66
N GLU A 140 -9.89 36.92 3.66
CA GLU A 140 -9.18 37.15 4.92
C GLU A 140 -8.24 35.98 5.24
N MET A 141 -7.46 35.53 4.27
CA MET A 141 -6.55 34.40 4.43
C MET A 141 -5.19 34.84 4.95
N HIS A 142 -4.67 34.07 5.92
CA HIS A 142 -3.34 34.25 6.48
C HIS A 142 -2.49 33.01 6.23
N TYR A 143 -1.25 33.21 5.76
CA TYR A 143 -0.25 32.14 5.62
C TYR A 143 0.67 32.16 6.81
N GLN A 144 0.56 31.13 7.68
CA GLN A 144 1.26 31.13 8.97
C GLN A 144 1.87 29.75 9.28
N PRO A 145 2.94 29.72 10.10
CA PRO A 145 3.46 28.47 10.64
C PRO A 145 2.41 27.78 11.52
N ILE A 146 2.38 26.44 11.45
CA ILE A 146 1.48 25.56 12.24
C ILE A 146 2.26 24.55 13.08
N ALA A 147 3.59 24.62 13.06
CA ALA A 147 4.49 23.87 13.93
C ALA A 147 5.70 24.74 14.27
N ASP A 148 6.32 24.47 15.43
CA ASP A 148 7.45 25.23 15.92
C ASP A 148 8.78 24.79 15.31
N GLU A 149 8.90 23.50 14.95
CA GLU A 149 10.12 22.91 14.42
C GLU A 149 10.06 22.71 12.91
N PRO A 150 11.19 22.82 12.21
CA PRO A 150 11.31 22.38 10.82
C PRO A 150 11.10 20.87 10.69
N THR A 151 10.53 20.44 9.59
CA THR A 151 10.34 19.02 9.27
C THR A 151 11.60 18.49 8.59
N ASP A 152 12.21 17.46 9.13
CA ASP A 152 13.35 16.78 8.50
C ASP A 152 12.93 15.91 7.30
N GLU A 153 13.93 15.43 6.55
CA GLU A 153 13.70 14.64 5.34
C GLU A 153 13.03 13.29 5.63
N ALA A 154 13.41 12.64 6.75
CA ALA A 154 12.85 11.33 7.12
C ALA A 154 11.36 11.45 7.45
N THR A 155 11.00 12.45 8.25
CA THR A 155 9.60 12.77 8.58
C THR A 155 8.79 13.15 7.33
N MET A 156 9.37 13.93 6.42
CA MET A 156 8.70 14.28 5.16
C MET A 156 8.44 13.06 4.30
N LYS A 157 9.40 12.15 4.21
CA LYS A 157 9.23 10.89 3.49
C LYS A 157 8.14 10.04 4.12
N GLU A 158 8.15 9.87 5.44
CA GLU A 158 7.11 9.15 6.17
C GLU A 158 5.70 9.68 5.87
N TRP A 159 5.51 11.00 5.90
CA TRP A 159 4.22 11.61 5.59
C TRP A 159 3.80 11.43 4.13
N ALA A 160 4.75 11.54 3.20
CA ALA A 160 4.48 11.31 1.79
C ALA A 160 4.08 9.85 1.52
N ASP A 161 4.81 8.91 2.09
CA ASP A 161 4.54 7.47 1.98
C ASP A 161 3.18 7.12 2.63
N ASP A 162 2.84 7.72 3.79
CA ASP A 162 1.54 7.55 4.44
C ASP A 162 0.39 8.01 3.53
N ILE A 163 0.51 9.19 2.91
CA ILE A 163 -0.50 9.73 2.00
C ILE A 163 -0.71 8.81 0.79
N VAL A 164 0.38 8.42 0.11
CA VAL A 164 0.30 7.60 -1.10
C VAL A 164 -0.23 6.20 -0.79
N ASN A 165 0.27 5.57 0.27
CA ASN A 165 -0.16 4.24 0.68
C ASN A 165 -1.62 4.24 1.15
N SER A 166 -2.03 5.25 1.91
CA SER A 166 -3.43 5.40 2.33
C SER A 166 -4.36 5.61 1.14
N ALA A 167 -3.97 6.39 0.13
CA ALA A 167 -4.76 6.58 -1.08
C ALA A 167 -4.91 5.30 -1.91
N ARG A 168 -3.86 4.45 -1.95
CA ARG A 168 -3.92 3.15 -2.63
C ARG A 168 -4.76 2.12 -1.88
N ALA A 169 -4.77 2.19 -0.55
CA ALA A 169 -5.49 1.24 0.30
C ALA A 169 -6.97 1.64 0.52
N ALA A 170 -7.30 2.91 0.39
CA ALA A 170 -8.65 3.40 0.63
C ALA A 170 -9.60 3.05 -0.54
N THR A 171 -10.82 2.64 -0.23
CA THR A 171 -11.86 2.36 -1.23
C THR A 171 -12.33 3.61 -1.98
N ASP A 172 -12.08 4.78 -1.41
CA ASP A 172 -12.46 6.11 -1.88
C ASP A 172 -11.25 6.98 -2.23
N GLY A 173 -10.03 6.44 -2.09
CA GLY A 173 -8.78 7.08 -2.49
C GLY A 173 -8.29 6.57 -3.84
N PHE A 174 -7.55 7.40 -4.56
CA PHE A 174 -6.83 6.98 -5.76
C PHE A 174 -5.61 7.86 -6.04
N VAL A 175 -4.63 7.27 -6.72
CA VAL A 175 -3.46 7.98 -7.23
C VAL A 175 -3.79 8.46 -8.65
N GLU A 176 -3.97 9.75 -8.83
CA GLU A 176 -4.33 10.36 -10.12
C GLU A 176 -3.14 10.40 -11.08
N LEU A 177 -1.96 10.69 -10.53
CA LEU A 177 -0.70 10.76 -11.28
C LEU A 177 0.43 10.26 -10.39
N SER A 178 1.33 9.46 -10.96
CA SER A 178 2.59 9.04 -10.32
C SER A 178 3.72 9.14 -11.33
N GLU A 179 4.61 10.10 -11.12
CA GLU A 179 5.77 10.40 -11.94
C GLU A 179 7.01 10.46 -11.04
N PRO A 180 8.22 10.27 -11.54
CA PRO A 180 9.43 10.40 -10.73
C PRO A 180 9.49 11.73 -9.96
N GLY A 181 9.32 11.66 -8.63
CA GLY A 181 9.36 12.82 -7.74
C GLY A 181 8.06 13.59 -7.62
N MET A 182 6.94 13.08 -8.14
CA MET A 182 5.63 13.72 -8.01
C MET A 182 4.51 12.68 -8.00
N ASP A 183 3.73 12.67 -6.93
CA ASP A 183 2.47 11.93 -6.84
C ASP A 183 1.31 12.90 -6.63
N ILE A 184 0.21 12.68 -7.34
CA ILE A 184 -1.06 13.35 -7.10
C ILE A 184 -2.05 12.29 -6.64
N VAL A 185 -2.53 12.45 -5.42
CA VAL A 185 -3.50 11.56 -4.82
C VAL A 185 -4.77 12.30 -4.45
N GLN A 186 -5.89 11.62 -4.49
CA GLN A 186 -7.17 12.17 -4.10
C GLN A 186 -7.89 11.18 -3.20
N PHE A 187 -8.46 11.69 -2.13
CA PHE A 187 -9.44 11.00 -1.29
C PHE A 187 -10.81 11.61 -1.59
N ARG A 188 -11.86 10.79 -1.54
CA ARG A 188 -13.25 11.26 -1.59
C ARG A 188 -13.74 11.41 -0.17
N ASP A 189 -14.41 12.50 0.10
CA ASP A 189 -15.13 12.75 1.35
C ASP A 189 -16.41 11.90 1.44
#